data_b66790afe3454450b02ddeaeb8c095dc
#
_entry.id   b66790afe3454450b02ddeaeb8c095dc
#
_cell.length_a   1.000
_cell.length_b   1.000
_cell.length_c   1.000
_cell.angle_alpha   90.00
_cell.angle_beta   90.00
_cell.angle_gamma   90.00
#
_symmetry.space_group_name_H-M   'P 1'
#
loop_
_entity.id
_entity.type
_entity.pdbx_description
1 polymer ?
#
loop_
_entity_poly.entity_id
_entity_poly.type
_entity_poly.pdbx_seq_one_letter_code
_entity_poly.pdbx_strand_id
1 'polypeptide(L)'
;MGETGWILYFIALALLVAFMYMRRGGQVPKKQAEELVKNGAIIVDVRNPDEYQRGHLSQAYNMPLDNVDSLMMAKFKDTEKPILVHCQSGMRSKRAKDRLERAGYKNVYDLGSYERAFKIVSGRSL
;
A
#
# COMPACT_ATOMS: atom_id res chain seq x y z
N MET A 1 -39.16 16.70 14.22
CA MET A 1 -37.71 16.74 14.52
C MET A 1 -37.24 18.17 14.38
N GLY A 2 -36.49 18.65 15.36
CA GLY A 2 -35.97 20.02 15.33
C GLY A 2 -34.78 20.15 14.37
N GLU A 3 -34.39 21.38 14.14
CA GLU A 3 -33.29 21.74 13.23
C GLU A 3 -31.94 21.11 13.60
N THR A 4 -31.76 20.73 14.87
CA THR A 4 -30.54 20.09 15.39
C THR A 4 -30.31 18.67 14.84
N GLY A 5 -31.36 17.95 14.46
CA GLY A 5 -31.24 16.59 13.93
C GLY A 5 -30.48 16.53 12.60
N TRP A 6 -30.68 17.51 11.74
CA TRP A 6 -29.98 17.62 10.47
C TRP A 6 -28.48 17.87 10.63
N ILE A 7 -28.15 18.74 11.60
CA ILE A 7 -26.76 19.09 11.90
C ILE A 7 -26.01 17.83 12.37
N LEU A 8 -26.60 17.07 13.27
CA LEU A 8 -25.98 15.82 13.78
C LEU A 8 -25.82 14.79 12.67
N TYR A 9 -26.80 14.69 11.77
CA TYR A 9 -26.71 13.79 10.62
C TYR A 9 -25.55 14.17 9.70
N PHE A 10 -25.41 15.45 9.34
CA PHE A 10 -24.32 15.90 8.48
C PHE A 10 -22.95 15.78 9.16
N ILE A 11 -22.87 16.00 10.46
CA ILE A 11 -21.64 15.79 11.21
C ILE A 11 -21.24 14.30 11.19
N ALA A 12 -22.19 13.41 11.46
CA ALA A 12 -21.94 11.97 11.43
C ALA A 12 -21.52 11.49 10.04
N LEU A 13 -22.16 12.01 8.99
CA LEU A 13 -21.82 11.70 7.61
C LEU A 13 -20.42 12.21 7.25
N ALA A 14 -20.09 13.44 7.65
CA ALA A 14 -18.78 14.04 7.42
C ALA A 14 -17.68 13.25 8.14
N LEU A 15 -17.93 12.83 9.38
CA LEU A 15 -16.99 12.00 10.14
C LEU A 15 -16.81 10.62 9.50
N LEU A 16 -17.90 10.03 9.00
CA LEU A 16 -17.84 8.74 8.30
C LEU A 16 -17.03 8.88 7.01
N VAL A 17 -17.30 9.91 6.21
CA VAL A 17 -16.56 10.18 4.98
C VAL A 17 -15.08 10.45 5.27
N ALA A 18 -14.78 11.27 6.27
CA ALA A 18 -13.41 11.54 6.71
C ALA A 18 -12.71 10.27 7.17
N PHE A 19 -13.40 9.43 7.94
CA PHE A 19 -12.88 8.14 8.39
C PHE A 19 -12.58 7.20 7.21
N MET A 20 -13.51 7.13 6.25
CA MET A 20 -13.29 6.34 5.02
C MET A 20 -12.13 6.88 4.19
N TYR A 21 -12.00 8.22 4.12
CA TYR A 21 -10.91 8.88 3.40
C TYR A 21 -9.55 8.62 4.08
N MET A 22 -9.52 8.70 5.41
CA MET A 22 -8.33 8.39 6.19
C MET A 22 -7.90 6.92 6.07
N ARG A 23 -8.87 6.00 5.97
CA ARG A 23 -8.57 4.57 5.74
C ARG A 23 -8.00 4.28 4.36
N ARG A 24 -8.38 5.08 3.36
CA ARG A 24 -7.88 4.94 1.98
C ARG A 24 -6.52 5.59 1.77
N GLY A 25 -6.11 6.44 2.69
CA GLY A 25 -5.10 7.42 2.42
C GLY A 25 -3.73 7.15 2.95
N GLY A 26 -2.77 7.34 2.10
CA GLY A 26 -1.42 7.63 2.44
C GLY A 26 -0.52 6.42 2.62
N GLN A 27 0.72 6.75 2.79
CA GLN A 27 1.80 5.80 3.02
C GLN A 27 1.70 5.24 4.43
N VAL A 28 2.06 3.97 4.58
CA VAL A 28 2.12 3.35 5.89
C VAL A 28 3.16 4.07 6.76
N PRO A 29 2.86 4.35 8.04
CA PRO A 29 3.84 4.97 8.95
C PRO A 29 5.10 4.12 9.05
N LYS A 30 6.25 4.77 9.18
CA LYS A 30 7.56 4.12 9.20
C LYS A 30 7.63 2.99 10.22
N LYS A 31 7.22 3.23 11.46
CA LYS A 31 7.25 2.21 12.53
C LYS A 31 6.41 0.98 12.18
N GLN A 32 5.21 1.20 11.68
CA GLN A 32 4.33 0.11 11.27
C GLN A 32 4.93 -0.68 10.11
N ALA A 33 5.51 0.01 9.13
CA ALA A 33 6.17 -0.63 8.00
C ALA A 33 7.35 -1.49 8.46
N GLU A 34 8.17 -0.98 9.36
CA GLU A 34 9.31 -1.74 9.91
C GLU A 34 8.84 -3.02 10.63
N GLU A 35 7.76 -2.94 11.40
CA GLU A 35 7.17 -4.10 12.07
C GLU A 35 6.63 -5.12 11.04
N LEU A 36 5.96 -4.65 10.00
CA LEU A 36 5.44 -5.52 8.95
C LEU A 36 6.57 -6.24 8.20
N VAL A 37 7.66 -5.53 7.88
CA VAL A 37 8.84 -6.13 7.25
C VAL A 37 9.45 -7.18 8.17
N LYS A 38 9.61 -6.86 9.43
CA LYS A 38 10.17 -7.75 10.45
C LYS A 38 9.36 -9.03 10.59
N ASN A 39 8.05 -8.94 10.44
CA ASN A 39 7.12 -10.07 10.56
C ASN A 39 6.90 -10.80 9.23
N GLY A 40 7.69 -10.50 8.19
CA GLY A 40 7.68 -11.26 6.95
C GLY A 40 6.65 -10.82 5.92
N ALA A 41 6.20 -9.56 5.93
CA ALA A 41 5.30 -9.05 4.90
C ALA A 41 5.91 -9.22 3.50
N ILE A 42 5.03 -9.44 2.51
CA ILE A 42 5.43 -9.52 1.10
C ILE A 42 5.75 -8.11 0.62
N ILE A 43 6.94 -7.92 0.04
CA ILE A 43 7.35 -6.63 -0.55
C ILE A 43 7.24 -6.73 -2.05
N VAL A 44 6.49 -5.81 -2.66
CA VAL A 44 6.23 -5.79 -4.10
C VAL A 44 6.70 -4.46 -4.69
N ASP A 45 7.56 -4.57 -5.69
CA ASP A 45 8.02 -3.46 -6.52
C ASP A 45 7.14 -3.41 -7.77
N VAL A 46 6.30 -2.38 -7.89
CA VAL A 46 5.36 -2.23 -9.00
C VAL A 46 5.91 -1.39 -10.15
N ARG A 47 7.23 -1.16 -10.15
CA ARG A 47 7.90 -0.50 -11.26
C ARG A 47 8.01 -1.43 -12.48
N ASN A 48 8.41 -0.87 -13.60
CA ASN A 48 8.68 -1.67 -14.80
C ASN A 48 9.89 -2.59 -14.60
N PRO A 49 9.98 -3.71 -15.35
CA PRO A 49 11.11 -4.62 -15.24
C PRO A 49 12.47 -3.95 -15.45
N ASP A 50 12.57 -2.98 -16.36
CA ASP A 50 13.82 -2.23 -16.61
C ASP A 50 14.27 -1.45 -15.40
N GLU A 51 13.34 -0.77 -14.71
CA GLU A 51 13.64 -0.05 -13.47
C GLU A 51 14.10 -1.01 -12.39
N TYR A 52 13.40 -2.13 -12.24
CA TYR A 52 13.72 -3.17 -11.27
C TYR A 52 15.13 -3.74 -11.49
N GLN A 53 15.49 -4.01 -12.73
CA GLN A 53 16.82 -4.56 -13.08
C GLN A 53 17.96 -3.60 -12.77
N ARG A 54 17.72 -2.30 -12.86
CA ARG A 54 18.75 -1.29 -12.54
C ARG A 54 19.07 -1.20 -11.06
N GLY A 55 18.23 -1.74 -10.22
CA GLY A 55 18.40 -1.78 -8.77
C GLY A 55 17.05 -1.95 -8.09
N HIS A 56 17.00 -2.84 -7.12
CA HIS A 56 15.78 -3.15 -6.39
C HIS A 56 16.10 -3.63 -4.98
N LEU A 57 15.10 -3.62 -4.12
CA LEU A 57 15.22 -4.23 -2.79
C LEU A 57 15.36 -5.74 -2.94
N SER A 58 16.32 -6.33 -2.23
CA SER A 58 16.64 -7.76 -2.34
C SER A 58 15.44 -8.67 -2.03
N GLN A 59 14.53 -8.22 -1.16
CA GLN A 59 13.34 -8.99 -0.77
C GLN A 59 12.12 -8.72 -1.67
N ALA A 60 12.20 -7.76 -2.61
CA ALA A 60 11.05 -7.33 -3.38
C ALA A 60 10.79 -8.21 -4.60
N TYR A 61 9.54 -8.55 -4.80
CA TYR A 61 9.06 -9.18 -6.03
C TYR A 61 8.68 -8.10 -7.04
N ASN A 62 9.14 -8.22 -8.27
CA ASN A 62 8.72 -7.30 -9.32
C ASN A 62 7.38 -7.73 -9.90
N MET A 63 6.37 -6.94 -9.63
CA MET A 63 5.02 -7.11 -10.18
C MET A 63 4.55 -5.77 -10.74
N PRO A 64 4.83 -5.49 -12.03
CA PRO A 64 4.48 -4.20 -12.64
C PRO A 64 3.01 -3.85 -12.45
N LEU A 65 2.74 -2.56 -12.27
CA LEU A 65 1.41 -2.06 -11.94
C LEU A 65 0.30 -2.61 -12.84
N ASP A 66 0.55 -2.69 -14.16
CA ASP A 66 -0.48 -3.06 -15.14
C ASP A 66 -1.04 -4.47 -14.93
N ASN A 67 -0.27 -5.36 -14.32
CA ASN A 67 -0.68 -6.74 -14.07
C ASN A 67 -0.37 -7.22 -12.65
N VAL A 68 -0.25 -6.29 -11.70
CA VAL A 68 0.09 -6.61 -10.31
C VAL A 68 -0.94 -7.55 -9.67
N ASP A 69 -2.21 -7.35 -9.92
CA ASP A 69 -3.29 -8.17 -9.39
C ASP A 69 -3.22 -9.62 -9.89
N SER A 70 -3.06 -9.83 -11.20
CA SER A 70 -2.97 -11.18 -11.77
C SER A 70 -1.69 -11.90 -11.33
N LEU A 71 -0.55 -11.20 -11.27
CA LEU A 71 0.71 -11.76 -10.80
C LEU A 71 0.63 -12.14 -9.31
N MET A 72 0.01 -11.29 -8.51
CA MET A 72 -0.17 -11.56 -7.09
C MET A 72 -1.07 -12.78 -6.88
N MET A 73 -2.20 -12.86 -7.57
CA MET A 73 -3.13 -13.99 -7.46
C MET A 73 -2.50 -15.31 -7.91
N ALA A 74 -1.61 -15.27 -8.90
CA ALA A 74 -0.90 -16.45 -9.35
C ALA A 74 0.13 -16.96 -8.33
N LYS A 75 0.77 -16.06 -7.59
CA LYS A 75 1.88 -16.40 -6.69
C LYS A 75 1.46 -16.55 -5.23
N PHE A 76 0.58 -15.69 -4.74
CA PHE A 76 0.18 -15.64 -3.33
C PHE A 76 -1.33 -15.75 -3.19
N LYS A 77 -1.80 -16.90 -2.77
CA LYS A 77 -3.24 -17.20 -2.63
C LYS A 77 -3.83 -16.74 -1.30
N ASP A 78 -2.98 -16.53 -0.29
CA ASP A 78 -3.42 -16.06 1.03
C ASP A 78 -3.71 -14.57 0.98
N THR A 79 -4.99 -14.22 1.01
CA THR A 79 -5.45 -12.82 0.95
C THR A 79 -5.33 -12.08 2.28
N GLU A 80 -4.97 -12.76 3.36
CA GLU A 80 -4.78 -12.17 4.68
C GLU A 80 -3.34 -11.70 4.92
N LYS A 81 -2.38 -12.23 4.16
CA LYS A 81 -0.97 -11.93 4.36
C LYS A 81 -0.67 -10.46 4.04
N PRO A 82 0.05 -9.74 4.93
CA PRO A 82 0.39 -8.34 4.67
C PRO A 82 1.28 -8.16 3.45
N ILE A 83 0.95 -7.15 2.64
CA ILE A 83 1.65 -6.79 1.41
C ILE A 83 2.08 -5.32 1.51
N LEU A 84 3.35 -5.07 1.23
CA LEU A 84 3.92 -3.73 1.15
C LEU A 84 4.28 -3.43 -0.30
N VAL A 85 3.69 -2.39 -0.88
CA VAL A 85 3.94 -2.02 -2.28
C VAL A 85 4.72 -0.72 -2.35
N HIS A 86 5.67 -0.63 -3.28
CA HIS A 86 6.40 0.61 -3.57
C HIS A 86 6.62 0.76 -5.07
N CYS A 87 6.92 1.98 -5.47
CA CYS A 87 7.34 2.27 -6.84
C CYS A 87 8.54 3.22 -6.83
N GLN A 88 8.74 4.06 -7.85
CA GLN A 88 9.84 5.03 -7.87
C GLN A 88 9.51 6.29 -7.07
N SER A 89 8.34 6.91 -7.33
CA SER A 89 7.94 8.18 -6.75
C SER A 89 6.75 8.11 -5.78
N GLY A 90 6.06 6.97 -5.71
CA GLY A 90 4.89 6.77 -4.84
C GLY A 90 3.54 6.84 -5.54
N MET A 91 3.48 7.26 -6.81
CA MET A 91 2.21 7.37 -7.53
C MET A 91 1.66 6.02 -8.00
N ARG A 92 2.51 5.18 -8.55
CA ARG A 92 2.12 3.83 -9.00
C ARG A 92 1.78 2.91 -7.83
N SER A 93 2.50 3.01 -6.73
CA SER A 93 2.26 2.19 -5.55
C SER A 93 0.88 2.45 -4.93
N LYS A 94 0.43 3.69 -4.96
CA LYS A 94 -0.93 4.05 -4.53
C LYS A 94 -2.00 3.35 -5.38
N ARG A 95 -1.83 3.35 -6.70
CA ARG A 95 -2.72 2.64 -7.63
C ARG A 95 -2.66 1.13 -7.45
N ALA A 96 -1.46 0.60 -7.21
CA ALA A 96 -1.26 -0.83 -6.98
C ALA A 96 -2.01 -1.28 -5.72
N LYS A 97 -1.94 -0.49 -4.65
CA LYS A 97 -2.70 -0.76 -3.42
C LYS A 97 -4.19 -0.89 -3.71
N ASP A 98 -4.76 0.07 -4.44
CA ASP A 98 -6.18 0.04 -4.82
C ASP A 98 -6.53 -1.21 -5.63
N ARG A 99 -5.70 -1.57 -6.60
CA ARG A 99 -5.92 -2.75 -7.44
C ARG A 99 -5.90 -4.05 -6.64
N LEU A 100 -4.93 -4.18 -5.73
CA LEU A 100 -4.81 -5.37 -4.89
C LEU A 100 -5.97 -5.48 -3.89
N GLU A 101 -6.40 -4.37 -3.31
CA GLU A 101 -7.57 -4.36 -2.44
C GLU A 101 -8.83 -4.78 -3.18
N ARG A 102 -9.04 -4.30 -4.40
CA ARG A 102 -10.16 -4.73 -5.26
C ARG A 102 -10.08 -6.21 -5.63
N ALA A 103 -8.88 -6.75 -5.73
CA ALA A 103 -8.65 -8.17 -6.00
C ALA A 103 -8.90 -9.07 -4.78
N GLY A 104 -9.16 -8.48 -3.60
CA GLY A 104 -9.52 -9.21 -2.40
C GLY A 104 -8.43 -9.30 -1.34
N TYR A 105 -7.27 -8.69 -1.56
CA TYR A 105 -6.20 -8.66 -0.55
C TYR A 105 -6.55 -7.65 0.55
N LYS A 106 -6.55 -8.11 1.80
CA LYS A 106 -7.11 -7.35 2.93
C LYS A 106 -6.09 -6.45 3.62
N ASN A 107 -4.80 -6.75 3.51
CA ASN A 107 -3.75 -6.07 4.26
C ASN A 107 -2.69 -5.53 3.31
N VAL A 108 -3.05 -4.52 2.52
CA VAL A 108 -2.15 -3.87 1.56
C VAL A 108 -1.75 -2.50 2.07
N TYR A 109 -0.45 -2.24 2.08
CA TYR A 109 0.14 -1.01 2.60
C TYR A 109 1.05 -0.38 1.56
N ASP A 110 0.99 0.94 1.44
CA ASP A 110 1.80 1.71 0.52
C ASP A 110 3.10 2.15 1.20
N LEU A 111 4.24 1.63 0.72
CA LEU A 111 5.57 2.07 1.17
C LEU A 111 6.02 3.37 0.52
N GLY A 112 5.39 3.77 -0.59
CA GLY A 112 5.71 5.00 -1.29
C GLY A 112 6.85 4.89 -2.29
N SER A 113 7.81 5.80 -2.22
CA SER A 113 8.94 5.86 -3.14
C SER A 113 9.96 4.76 -2.90
N TYR A 114 10.80 4.51 -3.91
CA TYR A 114 11.94 3.58 -3.79
C TYR A 114 12.88 4.00 -2.66
N GLU A 115 13.20 5.27 -2.58
CA GLU A 115 14.07 5.80 -1.52
C GLU A 115 13.50 5.53 -0.12
N ARG A 116 12.22 5.82 0.07
CA ARG A 116 11.53 5.58 1.35
C ARG A 116 11.49 4.10 1.68
N ALA A 117 11.12 3.27 0.73
CA ALA A 117 11.09 1.81 0.89
C ALA A 117 12.46 1.25 1.23
N PHE A 118 13.51 1.72 0.55
CA PHE A 118 14.87 1.31 0.80
C PHE A 118 15.30 1.63 2.24
N LYS A 119 15.04 2.85 2.71
CA LYS A 119 15.37 3.27 4.08
C LYS A 119 14.66 2.41 5.13
N ILE A 120 13.38 2.13 4.91
CA ILE A 120 12.56 1.35 5.84
C ILE A 120 13.03 -0.11 5.87
N VAL A 121 13.21 -0.72 4.72
CA VAL A 121 13.52 -2.15 4.60
C VAL A 121 14.97 -2.46 4.96
N SER A 122 15.91 -1.65 4.51
CA SER A 122 17.34 -1.87 4.75
C SER A 122 17.87 -1.21 6.03
N GLY A 123 17.17 -0.20 6.54
CA GLY A 123 17.67 0.62 7.64
C GLY A 123 18.82 1.56 7.25
N ARG A 124 19.09 1.71 5.96
CA ARG A 124 20.19 2.54 5.43
C ARG A 124 19.64 3.57 4.45
N SER A 125 20.40 4.66 4.24
CA SER A 125 20.12 5.65 3.20
C SER A 125 20.78 5.24 1.89
N LEU A 126 20.15 5.68 0.78
CA LEU A 126 20.74 5.53 -0.56
C LEU A 126 21.98 6.40 -0.71
#